data_429df133551606e3fac37e7051ff9d97
#
_entry.id   429df133551606e3fac37e7051ff9d97
#
_cell.length_a   1.000
_cell.length_b   1.000
_cell.length_c   1.000
_cell.angle_alpha   90.00
_cell.angle_beta   90.00
_cell.angle_gamma   90.00
#
_symmetry.space_group_name_H-M   'P 1'
#
loop_
_entity.id
_entity.type
_entity.pdbx_description
1 polymer ?
#
loop_
_entity_poly.entity_id
_entity_poly.type
_entity_poly.pdbx_seq_one_letter_code
_entity_poly.pdbx_strand_id
1 'polypeptide(L)'
;SNEISRLTVQSVLEHASHEALEAFVRDYARRDRDFGLALKTWFAGSVTESENPFLLVLDSVIPKSMPAKGYRDPDFRRIRKALDGLEAQLEKYDSERDFRSVFLVSTAILKRILPLQSKSEGNRQEALAYFTRLALDKLTRNGATELSPELRDQIWEFIFGLGEGGLLPSELVRPALRFLSDTTTYQTKQEIIRDHFDRMPFPAQPFLLHLFLASLSRQQLPGSVVRVLEDYTQVPERIRLAILELYYLEQWDTTIEAGQYFLKSGIFEGRYRQEMEDVLLIIAEKSGKNDLRIQLLKDRFLQTGRTDVFYKLKEAAGTGWDTIREELTQVLSEREAGQQLAFLHAAEGQLDELAHLIENGHSIPFLQRYEQYFFEQNPGFIVQQYIRLLSNYLDDHFGTPAAIYARQQLTELWQKGKSELAMRVAAQLVAAFPDRLYLAEELKELQPGRKRKFTLP
;
A
#
# COMPACT_ATOMS: atom_id res chain seq x y z
N SER A 1 29.27 -56.19 -32.41
CA SER A 1 30.16 -55.60 -31.39
C SER A 1 30.42 -54.15 -31.74
N ASN A 2 29.76 -53.24 -31.02
CA ASN A 2 30.12 -51.84 -31.09
C ASN A 2 31.42 -51.66 -30.32
N GLU A 3 32.54 -51.51 -31.05
CA GLU A 3 33.79 -51.07 -30.43
C GLU A 3 33.57 -49.65 -29.83
N ILE A 4 33.85 -49.54 -28.54
CA ILE A 4 33.80 -48.25 -27.85
C ILE A 4 34.95 -47.41 -28.36
N SER A 5 34.68 -46.47 -29.28
CA SER A 5 35.66 -45.56 -29.86
C SER A 5 36.11 -44.45 -28.90
N ARG A 6 35.42 -44.22 -27.78
CA ARG A 6 35.72 -43.19 -26.78
C ARG A 6 35.22 -43.63 -25.40
N LEU A 7 36.11 -43.55 -24.40
CA LEU A 7 35.72 -43.82 -22.99
C LEU A 7 34.92 -42.65 -22.46
N THR A 8 33.64 -42.85 -22.22
CA THR A 8 32.71 -41.86 -21.61
C THR A 8 32.22 -42.35 -20.25
N VAL A 9 31.72 -41.46 -19.41
CA VAL A 9 31.12 -41.82 -18.14
C VAL A 9 29.98 -42.84 -18.34
N GLN A 10 29.16 -42.64 -19.36
CA GLN A 10 28.06 -43.56 -19.66
C GLN A 10 28.58 -44.95 -20.03
N SER A 11 29.59 -45.03 -20.90
CA SER A 11 30.16 -46.35 -21.27
C SER A 11 30.83 -47.08 -20.12
N VAL A 12 31.41 -46.35 -19.16
CA VAL A 12 31.93 -46.94 -17.91
C VAL A 12 30.82 -47.48 -17.03
N LEU A 13 29.74 -46.68 -16.84
CA LEU A 13 28.58 -47.07 -16.01
C LEU A 13 27.86 -48.32 -16.59
N GLU A 14 27.77 -48.43 -17.91
CA GLU A 14 27.16 -49.58 -18.60
C GLU A 14 27.94 -50.88 -18.44
N HIS A 15 29.28 -50.82 -18.24
CA HIS A 15 30.17 -51.96 -18.19
C HIS A 15 30.69 -52.30 -16.77
N ALA A 16 30.59 -51.36 -15.84
CA ALA A 16 31.02 -51.58 -14.45
C ALA A 16 30.04 -52.47 -13.69
N SER A 17 30.53 -53.41 -12.90
CA SER A 17 29.65 -54.15 -11.99
C SER A 17 29.10 -53.27 -10.87
N HIS A 18 27.95 -53.62 -10.31
CA HIS A 18 27.32 -52.86 -9.21
C HIS A 18 28.28 -52.79 -8.01
N GLU A 19 28.93 -53.90 -7.64
CA GLU A 19 29.86 -53.94 -6.51
C GLU A 19 31.09 -53.04 -6.76
N ALA A 20 31.61 -52.98 -8.01
CA ALA A 20 32.72 -52.10 -8.35
C ALA A 20 32.32 -50.61 -8.27
N LEU A 21 31.11 -50.28 -8.75
CA LEU A 21 30.58 -48.91 -8.66
C LEU A 21 30.33 -48.50 -7.20
N GLU A 22 29.76 -49.39 -6.40
CA GLU A 22 29.51 -49.14 -4.96
C GLU A 22 30.84 -48.91 -4.20
N ALA A 23 31.84 -49.76 -4.44
CA ALA A 23 33.16 -49.64 -3.85
C ALA A 23 33.85 -48.31 -4.23
N PHE A 24 33.76 -47.92 -5.51
CA PHE A 24 34.29 -46.67 -5.99
C PHE A 24 33.57 -45.45 -5.35
N VAL A 25 32.25 -45.45 -5.35
CA VAL A 25 31.42 -44.39 -4.75
C VAL A 25 31.77 -44.23 -3.27
N ARG A 26 31.84 -45.32 -2.53
CA ARG A 26 32.18 -45.36 -1.12
C ARG A 26 33.56 -44.80 -0.82
N ASP A 27 34.55 -45.19 -1.59
CA ASP A 27 35.94 -44.72 -1.44
C ASP A 27 36.06 -43.23 -1.83
N TYR A 28 35.45 -42.84 -2.93
CA TYR A 28 35.45 -41.44 -3.38
C TYR A 28 34.76 -40.53 -2.42
N ALA A 29 33.57 -40.91 -1.87
CA ALA A 29 32.85 -40.13 -0.87
C ALA A 29 33.62 -39.95 0.46
N ARG A 30 34.56 -40.89 0.80
CA ARG A 30 35.42 -40.71 1.99
C ARG A 30 36.52 -39.69 1.76
N ARG A 31 36.98 -39.51 0.53
CA ARG A 31 38.08 -38.60 0.16
C ARG A 31 37.59 -37.21 -0.22
N ASP A 32 36.41 -37.15 -0.84
CA ASP A 32 35.79 -35.91 -1.30
C ASP A 32 34.51 -35.64 -0.48
N ARG A 33 34.60 -34.68 0.44
CA ARG A 33 33.46 -34.28 1.31
C ARG A 33 32.29 -33.70 0.56
N ASP A 34 32.54 -32.99 -0.54
CA ASP A 34 31.51 -32.37 -1.37
C ASP A 34 30.74 -33.44 -2.16
N PHE A 35 31.48 -34.40 -2.73
CA PHE A 35 30.85 -35.57 -3.32
C PHE A 35 30.05 -36.39 -2.34
N GLY A 36 30.59 -36.63 -1.13
CA GLY A 36 29.87 -37.34 -0.07
C GLY A 36 28.59 -36.64 0.32
N LEU A 37 28.59 -35.29 0.38
CA LEU A 37 27.39 -34.51 0.62
C LEU A 37 26.36 -34.60 -0.52
N ALA A 38 26.83 -34.48 -1.76
CA ALA A 38 25.98 -34.63 -2.96
C ALA A 38 25.31 -35.99 -3.01
N LEU A 39 26.06 -37.05 -2.72
CA LEU A 39 25.56 -38.43 -2.67
C LEU A 39 24.46 -38.58 -1.62
N LYS A 40 24.71 -38.11 -0.40
CA LYS A 40 23.71 -38.14 0.70
C LYS A 40 22.43 -37.37 0.32
N THR A 41 22.59 -36.20 -0.26
CA THR A 41 21.45 -35.36 -0.65
C THR A 41 20.63 -36.01 -1.75
N TRP A 42 21.31 -36.59 -2.76
CA TRP A 42 20.63 -37.22 -3.89
C TRP A 42 19.82 -38.44 -3.48
N PHE A 43 20.37 -39.28 -2.58
CA PHE A 43 19.75 -40.53 -2.15
C PHE A 43 19.02 -40.44 -0.80
N ALA A 44 18.90 -39.26 -0.20
CA ALA A 44 18.24 -39.09 1.08
C ALA A 44 16.81 -39.64 1.08
N GLY A 45 16.05 -39.38 0.01
CA GLY A 45 14.68 -39.88 -0.12
C GLY A 45 14.52 -41.42 -0.13
N SER A 46 15.63 -42.18 -0.36
CA SER A 46 15.64 -43.62 -0.34
C SER A 46 15.88 -44.21 1.07
N VAL A 47 16.14 -43.36 2.08
CA VAL A 47 16.38 -43.78 3.47
C VAL A 47 15.01 -43.82 4.18
N THR A 48 14.48 -45.01 4.38
CA THR A 48 13.14 -45.25 4.93
C THR A 48 13.11 -45.36 6.46
N GLU A 49 14.28 -45.54 7.10
CA GLU A 49 14.40 -45.68 8.57
C GLU A 49 14.34 -44.35 9.30
N SER A 50 14.28 -43.24 8.62
CA SER A 50 14.14 -41.91 9.20
C SER A 50 12.79 -41.30 8.85
N GLU A 51 12.17 -40.62 9.81
CA GLU A 51 10.94 -39.87 9.61
C GLU A 51 11.12 -38.75 8.55
N ASN A 52 12.28 -38.08 8.60
CA ASN A 52 12.66 -37.05 7.59
C ASN A 52 14.16 -37.12 7.31
N PRO A 53 14.60 -37.85 6.29
CA PRO A 53 16.02 -38.01 5.99
C PRO A 53 16.70 -36.73 5.52
N PHE A 54 15.96 -35.76 5.00
CA PHE A 54 16.51 -34.47 4.57
C PHE A 54 16.96 -33.59 5.75
N LEU A 55 16.35 -33.77 6.92
CA LEU A 55 16.86 -33.19 8.18
C LEU A 55 18.25 -33.68 8.50
N LEU A 56 18.51 -34.98 8.28
CA LEU A 56 19.82 -35.57 8.53
C LEU A 56 20.90 -35.01 7.58
N VAL A 57 20.53 -34.67 6.34
CA VAL A 57 21.43 -33.98 5.41
C VAL A 57 21.86 -32.64 5.97
N LEU A 58 20.92 -31.81 6.42
CA LEU A 58 21.20 -30.50 7.00
C LEU A 58 21.96 -30.63 8.33
N ASP A 59 21.59 -31.56 9.19
CA ASP A 59 22.28 -31.79 10.46
C ASP A 59 23.74 -32.23 10.26
N SER A 60 24.09 -32.82 9.12
CA SER A 60 25.46 -33.19 8.78
C SER A 60 26.36 -32.01 8.45
N VAL A 61 25.80 -30.86 8.07
CA VAL A 61 26.56 -29.66 7.65
C VAL A 61 26.39 -28.47 8.62
N ILE A 62 25.31 -28.47 9.40
CA ILE A 62 25.05 -27.40 10.38
C ILE A 62 25.78 -27.73 11.69
N PRO A 63 26.73 -26.89 12.13
CA PRO A 63 27.40 -27.11 13.43
C PRO A 63 26.39 -27.10 14.59
N LYS A 64 26.61 -27.98 15.57
CA LYS A 64 25.71 -28.11 16.75
C LYS A 64 25.65 -26.87 17.60
N SER A 65 26.69 -26.06 17.62
CA SER A 65 26.75 -24.78 18.32
C SER A 65 27.26 -23.69 17.40
N MET A 66 26.58 -22.54 17.41
CA MET A 66 27.02 -21.36 16.69
C MET A 66 28.16 -20.69 17.46
N PRO A 67 29.37 -20.50 16.86
CA PRO A 67 30.43 -19.73 17.48
C PRO A 67 30.00 -18.31 17.81
N ALA A 68 30.58 -17.71 18.86
CA ALA A 68 30.26 -16.32 19.26
C ALA A 68 30.48 -15.27 18.15
N LYS A 69 31.35 -15.59 17.17
CA LYS A 69 31.65 -14.73 16.01
C LYS A 69 30.87 -15.13 14.72
N GLY A 70 29.83 -15.95 14.86
CA GLY A 70 29.08 -16.48 13.71
C GLY A 70 29.75 -17.68 13.03
N TYR A 71 29.11 -18.24 11.99
CA TYR A 71 29.67 -19.35 11.21
C TYR A 71 30.91 -18.92 10.42
N ARG A 72 31.91 -19.82 10.34
CA ARG A 72 33.06 -19.63 9.45
C ARG A 72 32.64 -19.74 7.99
N ASP A 73 33.33 -19.06 7.09
CA ASP A 73 33.03 -19.13 5.65
C ASP A 73 32.98 -20.54 5.05
N PRO A 74 33.90 -21.47 5.44
CA PRO A 74 33.83 -22.86 4.95
C PRO A 74 32.54 -23.57 5.42
N ASP A 75 32.09 -23.33 6.66
CA ASP A 75 30.89 -23.96 7.19
C ASP A 75 29.63 -23.42 6.49
N PHE A 76 29.55 -22.12 6.27
CA PHE A 76 28.45 -21.51 5.51
C PHE A 76 28.42 -22.01 4.06
N ARG A 77 29.56 -22.14 3.43
CA ARG A 77 29.67 -22.70 2.05
C ARG A 77 29.12 -24.11 1.98
N ARG A 78 29.40 -24.95 2.98
CA ARG A 78 28.87 -26.32 3.04
C ARG A 78 27.36 -26.35 3.26
N ILE A 79 26.85 -25.50 4.12
CA ILE A 79 25.39 -25.33 4.31
C ILE A 79 24.74 -24.95 2.99
N ARG A 80 25.30 -23.98 2.29
CA ARG A 80 24.78 -23.54 0.98
C ARG A 80 24.80 -24.65 -0.06
N LYS A 81 25.89 -25.45 -0.14
CA LYS A 81 25.94 -26.61 -1.04
C LYS A 81 24.86 -27.66 -0.72
N ALA A 82 24.61 -27.92 0.56
CA ALA A 82 23.52 -28.80 0.97
C ALA A 82 22.17 -28.25 0.54
N LEU A 83 21.94 -26.94 0.72
CA LEU A 83 20.71 -26.28 0.31
C LEU A 83 20.52 -26.28 -1.22
N ASP A 84 21.57 -26.03 -1.99
CA ASP A 84 21.53 -26.14 -3.46
C ASP A 84 21.14 -27.58 -3.90
N GLY A 85 21.67 -28.59 -3.24
CA GLY A 85 21.29 -29.97 -3.47
C GLY A 85 19.85 -30.30 -3.10
N LEU A 86 19.36 -29.75 -1.98
CA LEU A 86 17.97 -29.89 -1.56
C LEU A 86 17.00 -29.12 -2.49
N GLU A 87 17.39 -27.97 -3.00
CA GLU A 87 16.63 -27.25 -4.02
C GLU A 87 16.44 -28.11 -5.27
N ALA A 88 17.52 -28.74 -5.77
CA ALA A 88 17.44 -29.64 -6.91
C ALA A 88 16.50 -30.81 -6.66
N GLN A 89 16.52 -31.41 -5.45
CA GLN A 89 15.58 -32.47 -5.06
C GLN A 89 14.14 -31.95 -4.98
N LEU A 90 13.96 -30.75 -4.43
CA LEU A 90 12.66 -30.13 -4.30
C LEU A 90 12.01 -29.85 -5.67
N GLU A 91 12.77 -29.33 -6.63
CA GLU A 91 12.31 -29.11 -8.01
C GLU A 91 11.98 -30.44 -8.72
N LYS A 92 12.77 -31.48 -8.50
CA LYS A 92 12.51 -32.82 -9.04
C LYS A 92 11.19 -33.36 -8.51
N TYR A 93 11.00 -33.40 -7.18
CA TYR A 93 9.78 -33.95 -6.58
C TYR A 93 8.54 -33.12 -6.94
N ASP A 94 8.67 -31.80 -7.03
CA ASP A 94 7.57 -30.92 -7.45
C ASP A 94 7.15 -31.22 -8.90
N SER A 95 8.13 -31.41 -9.81
CA SER A 95 7.85 -31.78 -11.20
C SER A 95 7.23 -33.16 -11.35
N GLU A 96 7.60 -34.09 -10.49
CA GLU A 96 7.05 -35.45 -10.41
C GLU A 96 5.71 -35.52 -9.66
N ARG A 97 5.26 -34.40 -9.06
CA ARG A 97 4.07 -34.29 -8.21
C ARG A 97 4.12 -35.20 -6.99
N ASP A 98 5.33 -35.53 -6.51
CA ASP A 98 5.56 -36.21 -5.25
C ASP A 98 5.49 -35.22 -4.08
N PHE A 99 4.26 -34.84 -3.72
CA PHE A 99 4.01 -33.82 -2.69
C PHE A 99 4.45 -34.24 -1.30
N ARG A 100 4.53 -35.56 -1.05
CA ARG A 100 5.07 -36.08 0.21
C ARG A 100 6.55 -35.75 0.36
N SER A 101 7.33 -35.99 -0.67
CA SER A 101 8.75 -35.65 -0.68
C SER A 101 8.98 -34.13 -0.70
N VAL A 102 8.15 -33.36 -1.41
CA VAL A 102 8.13 -31.88 -1.34
C VAL A 102 7.92 -31.41 0.11
N PHE A 103 6.98 -32.00 0.83
CA PHE A 103 6.73 -31.68 2.23
C PHE A 103 7.95 -31.99 3.11
N LEU A 104 8.58 -33.16 2.95
CA LEU A 104 9.74 -33.55 3.74
C LEU A 104 10.94 -32.62 3.52
N VAL A 105 11.26 -32.29 2.25
CA VAL A 105 12.36 -31.38 1.93
C VAL A 105 12.08 -29.98 2.44
N SER A 106 10.90 -29.45 2.16
CA SER A 106 10.52 -28.08 2.55
C SER A 106 10.49 -27.90 4.07
N THR A 107 9.94 -28.87 4.80
CA THR A 107 9.92 -28.82 6.28
C THR A 107 11.30 -28.97 6.88
N ALA A 108 12.19 -29.76 6.27
CA ALA A 108 13.58 -29.86 6.67
C ALA A 108 14.30 -28.52 6.55
N ILE A 109 14.16 -27.85 5.39
CA ILE A 109 14.73 -26.54 5.16
C ILE A 109 14.19 -25.52 6.18
N LEU A 110 12.88 -25.41 6.34
CA LEU A 110 12.27 -24.44 7.24
C LEU A 110 12.68 -24.68 8.70
N LYS A 111 12.65 -25.94 9.17
CA LYS A 111 13.02 -26.29 10.56
C LYS A 111 14.46 -25.93 10.90
N ARG A 112 15.40 -26.09 9.96
CA ARG A 112 16.83 -25.86 10.23
C ARG A 112 17.33 -24.47 9.83
N ILE A 113 16.74 -23.89 8.80
CA ILE A 113 17.27 -22.63 8.24
C ILE A 113 16.61 -21.39 8.85
N LEU A 114 15.34 -21.43 9.25
CA LEU A 114 14.72 -20.28 9.92
C LEU A 114 15.47 -19.83 11.18
N PRO A 115 15.90 -20.73 12.09
CA PRO A 115 16.71 -20.33 13.23
C PRO A 115 18.09 -19.77 12.86
N LEU A 116 18.69 -20.25 11.76
CA LEU A 116 19.95 -19.73 11.25
C LEU A 116 19.77 -18.36 10.62
N GLN A 117 18.73 -18.18 9.82
CA GLN A 117 18.39 -16.92 9.17
C GLN A 117 18.19 -15.80 10.21
N SER A 118 17.50 -16.07 11.31
CA SER A 118 17.25 -15.08 12.37
C SER A 118 18.52 -14.62 13.11
N LYS A 119 19.58 -15.42 13.05
CA LYS A 119 20.91 -15.15 13.68
C LYS A 119 21.95 -14.68 12.69
N SER A 120 21.62 -14.55 11.41
CA SER A 120 22.52 -14.16 10.33
C SER A 120 22.25 -12.72 9.88
N GLU A 121 23.27 -12.08 9.32
CA GLU A 121 23.19 -10.70 8.84
C GLU A 121 23.70 -10.58 7.39
N GLY A 122 23.29 -9.54 6.69
CA GLY A 122 23.75 -9.19 5.36
C GLY A 122 23.53 -10.28 4.32
N ASN A 123 24.51 -10.50 3.44
CA ASN A 123 24.42 -11.44 2.33
C ASN A 123 24.11 -12.89 2.75
N ARG A 124 24.54 -13.28 3.95
CA ARG A 124 24.24 -14.63 4.47
C ARG A 124 22.78 -14.77 4.83
N GLN A 125 22.20 -13.76 5.46
CA GLN A 125 20.78 -13.74 5.77
C GLN A 125 19.95 -13.79 4.49
N GLU A 126 20.30 -12.99 3.47
CA GLU A 126 19.62 -12.99 2.16
C GLU A 126 19.69 -14.34 1.46
N ALA A 127 20.87 -14.97 1.48
CA ALA A 127 21.05 -16.29 0.90
C ALA A 127 20.18 -17.34 1.59
N LEU A 128 20.09 -17.33 2.92
CA LEU A 128 19.22 -18.23 3.67
C LEU A 128 17.74 -17.93 3.45
N ALA A 129 17.38 -16.64 3.37
CA ALA A 129 16.02 -16.20 3.10
C ALA A 129 15.49 -16.67 1.74
N TYR A 130 16.36 -16.82 0.74
CA TYR A 130 15.99 -17.41 -0.54
C TYR A 130 15.43 -18.82 -0.37
N PHE A 131 16.14 -19.69 0.35
CA PHE A 131 15.74 -21.09 0.53
C PHE A 131 14.49 -21.24 1.41
N THR A 132 14.36 -20.44 2.46
CA THR A 132 13.15 -20.49 3.33
C THR A 132 11.92 -20.01 2.58
N ARG A 133 12.05 -19.00 1.73
CA ARG A 133 10.99 -18.50 0.86
C ARG A 133 10.60 -19.55 -0.18
N LEU A 134 11.58 -20.16 -0.84
CA LEU A 134 11.34 -21.24 -1.79
C LEU A 134 10.61 -22.41 -1.14
N ALA A 135 11.05 -22.86 0.03
CA ALA A 135 10.45 -23.98 0.76
C ALA A 135 8.99 -23.69 1.15
N LEU A 136 8.70 -22.49 1.67
CA LEU A 136 7.33 -22.10 2.00
C LEU A 136 6.46 -21.98 0.74
N ASP A 137 6.98 -21.40 -0.33
CA ASP A 137 6.27 -21.28 -1.60
C ASP A 137 5.85 -22.65 -2.15
N LYS A 138 6.75 -23.62 -2.14
CA LYS A 138 6.45 -25.00 -2.57
C LYS A 138 5.40 -25.67 -1.69
N LEU A 139 5.40 -25.45 -0.37
CA LEU A 139 4.36 -25.96 0.53
C LEU A 139 2.99 -25.35 0.30
N THR A 140 2.92 -24.08 -0.06
CA THR A 140 1.67 -23.31 -0.13
C THR A 140 1.08 -23.19 -1.54
N ARG A 141 1.86 -23.48 -2.58
CA ARG A 141 1.46 -23.34 -4.00
C ARG A 141 0.45 -24.36 -4.44
N ASN A 142 0.61 -25.61 -3.99
CA ASN A 142 -0.27 -26.68 -4.39
C ASN A 142 -1.58 -26.53 -3.61
N GLY A 143 -2.58 -25.98 -4.30
CA GLY A 143 -3.89 -25.70 -3.73
C GLY A 143 -4.53 -26.94 -3.09
N ALA A 144 -5.48 -26.70 -2.21
CA ALA A 144 -6.18 -27.71 -1.39
C ALA A 144 -6.77 -28.90 -2.17
N THR A 145 -6.89 -28.81 -3.48
CA THR A 145 -7.51 -29.83 -4.34
C THR A 145 -6.60 -30.97 -4.76
N GLU A 146 -5.26 -30.77 -4.73
CA GLU A 146 -4.30 -31.76 -5.21
C GLU A 146 -3.64 -32.60 -4.09
N LEU A 147 -3.77 -32.15 -2.83
CA LEU A 147 -3.15 -32.80 -1.68
C LEU A 147 -4.10 -33.80 -1.02
N SER A 148 -3.56 -34.93 -0.50
CA SER A 148 -4.36 -35.79 0.39
C SER A 148 -4.77 -35.01 1.65
N PRO A 149 -5.92 -35.33 2.25
CA PRO A 149 -6.36 -34.66 3.49
C PRO A 149 -5.33 -34.76 4.62
N GLU A 150 -4.64 -35.88 4.77
CA GLU A 150 -3.64 -36.10 5.82
C GLU A 150 -2.40 -35.20 5.58
N LEU A 151 -1.93 -35.09 4.34
CA LEU A 151 -0.79 -34.25 4.02
C LEU A 151 -1.13 -32.77 4.17
N ARG A 152 -2.33 -32.37 3.78
CA ARG A 152 -2.84 -31.02 3.97
C ARG A 152 -2.87 -30.62 5.43
N ASP A 153 -3.36 -31.51 6.30
CA ASP A 153 -3.38 -31.29 7.74
C ASP A 153 -1.97 -31.18 8.32
N GLN A 154 -1.03 -32.03 7.87
CA GLN A 154 0.36 -31.95 8.31
C GLN A 154 1.03 -30.64 7.89
N ILE A 155 0.79 -30.16 6.67
CA ILE A 155 1.30 -28.85 6.19
C ILE A 155 0.68 -27.73 7.03
N TRP A 156 -0.62 -27.78 7.27
CA TRP A 156 -1.33 -26.77 8.06
C TRP A 156 -0.76 -26.69 9.49
N GLU A 157 -0.63 -27.81 10.18
CA GLU A 157 -0.09 -27.89 11.54
C GLU A 157 1.36 -27.40 11.61
N PHE A 158 2.15 -27.73 10.62
CA PHE A 158 3.54 -27.29 10.54
C PHE A 158 3.65 -25.76 10.39
N ILE A 159 2.92 -25.18 9.43
CA ILE A 159 2.94 -23.73 9.18
C ILE A 159 2.34 -22.96 10.37
N PHE A 160 1.24 -23.46 10.94
CA PHE A 160 0.63 -22.88 12.13
C PHE A 160 1.61 -22.85 13.31
N GLY A 161 2.31 -23.97 13.55
CA GLY A 161 3.33 -24.06 14.61
C GLY A 161 4.51 -23.09 14.41
N LEU A 162 4.93 -22.83 13.15
CA LEU A 162 5.94 -21.81 12.87
C LEU A 162 5.45 -20.40 13.21
N GLY A 163 4.20 -20.09 12.87
CA GLY A 163 3.59 -18.80 13.15
C GLY A 163 3.35 -18.58 14.64
N GLU A 164 2.79 -19.57 15.32
CA GLU A 164 2.56 -19.55 16.76
C GLU A 164 3.87 -19.41 17.55
N GLY A 165 4.91 -20.10 17.11
CA GLY A 165 6.24 -20.01 17.71
C GLY A 165 7.00 -18.73 17.44
N GLY A 166 6.47 -17.81 16.61
CA GLY A 166 7.14 -16.57 16.23
C GLY A 166 8.39 -16.78 15.37
N LEU A 167 8.49 -17.92 14.69
CA LEU A 167 9.65 -18.31 13.88
C LEU A 167 9.62 -17.77 12.45
N LEU A 168 8.47 -17.23 11.99
CA LEU A 168 8.32 -16.70 10.65
C LEU A 168 8.90 -15.29 10.54
N PRO A 169 9.86 -15.05 9.62
CA PRO A 169 10.26 -13.69 9.24
C PRO A 169 9.07 -12.92 8.66
N SER A 170 9.12 -11.59 8.74
CA SER A 170 8.02 -10.71 8.30
C SER A 170 7.57 -10.97 6.86
N GLU A 171 8.49 -11.27 5.95
CA GLU A 171 8.22 -11.58 4.55
C GLU A 171 7.46 -12.91 4.34
N LEU A 172 7.52 -13.83 5.28
CA LEU A 172 6.86 -15.14 5.21
C LEU A 172 5.51 -15.18 5.93
N VAL A 173 5.18 -14.18 6.74
CA VAL A 173 3.94 -14.13 7.52
C VAL A 173 2.70 -14.12 6.60
N ARG A 174 2.69 -13.25 5.59
CA ARG A 174 1.54 -13.16 4.66
C ARG A 174 1.28 -14.42 3.84
N PRO A 175 2.29 -15.03 3.19
CA PRO A 175 2.08 -16.29 2.49
C PRO A 175 1.56 -17.40 3.42
N ALA A 176 2.08 -17.49 4.64
CA ALA A 176 1.61 -18.44 5.65
C ALA A 176 0.17 -18.18 6.07
N LEU A 177 -0.19 -16.94 6.38
CA LEU A 177 -1.57 -16.55 6.73
C LEU A 177 -2.55 -16.81 5.59
N ARG A 178 -2.15 -16.51 4.34
CA ARG A 178 -2.98 -16.79 3.16
C ARG A 178 -3.30 -18.27 3.03
N PHE A 179 -2.30 -19.12 3.17
CA PHE A 179 -2.49 -20.56 3.13
C PHE A 179 -3.38 -21.05 4.28
N LEU A 180 -3.09 -20.65 5.52
CA LEU A 180 -3.86 -21.06 6.71
C LEU A 180 -5.29 -20.51 6.70
N SER A 181 -5.55 -19.39 6.07
CA SER A 181 -6.89 -18.81 5.92
C SER A 181 -7.69 -19.42 4.77
N ASP A 182 -7.11 -20.36 4.01
CA ASP A 182 -7.86 -21.09 2.98
C ASP A 182 -9.07 -21.81 3.59
N THR A 183 -10.22 -21.66 2.93
CA THR A 183 -11.51 -22.09 3.48
C THR A 183 -11.56 -23.59 3.77
N THR A 184 -10.96 -24.40 2.92
CA THR A 184 -10.97 -25.88 3.08
C THR A 184 -10.08 -26.34 4.22
N THR A 185 -8.94 -25.70 4.42
CA THR A 185 -8.02 -25.98 5.52
C THR A 185 -8.56 -25.44 6.84
N TYR A 186 -9.18 -24.26 6.77
CA TYR A 186 -9.66 -23.56 7.96
C TYR A 186 -10.85 -24.25 8.64
N GLN A 187 -11.82 -24.75 7.90
CA GLN A 187 -13.00 -25.40 8.48
C GLN A 187 -12.67 -26.53 9.45
N THR A 188 -11.58 -27.25 9.22
CA THR A 188 -11.12 -28.35 10.09
C THR A 188 -10.35 -27.90 11.32
N LYS A 189 -9.85 -26.66 11.34
CA LYS A 189 -8.93 -26.16 12.37
C LYS A 189 -9.46 -24.94 13.14
N GLN A 190 -10.68 -24.52 12.89
CA GLN A 190 -11.29 -23.32 13.48
C GLN A 190 -11.28 -23.33 15.01
N GLU A 191 -11.59 -24.47 15.62
CA GLU A 191 -11.62 -24.59 17.08
C GLU A 191 -10.21 -24.43 17.67
N ILE A 192 -9.20 -24.99 17.01
CA ILE A 192 -7.79 -24.87 17.43
C ILE A 192 -7.38 -23.39 17.42
N ILE A 193 -7.70 -22.66 16.36
CA ILE A 193 -7.36 -21.22 16.25
C ILE A 193 -8.06 -20.43 17.35
N ARG A 194 -9.35 -20.68 17.58
CA ARG A 194 -10.14 -20.00 18.62
C ARG A 194 -9.55 -20.29 20.00
N ASP A 195 -9.29 -21.55 20.31
CA ASP A 195 -8.73 -21.95 21.59
C ASP A 195 -7.37 -21.29 21.88
N HIS A 196 -6.51 -21.21 20.87
CA HIS A 196 -5.22 -20.52 21.00
C HIS A 196 -5.40 -19.02 21.19
N PHE A 197 -6.32 -18.40 20.46
CA PHE A 197 -6.61 -16.97 20.59
C PHE A 197 -7.16 -16.63 21.98
N ASP A 198 -8.10 -17.44 22.51
CA ASP A 198 -8.72 -17.21 23.82
C ASP A 198 -7.76 -17.43 25.00
N ARG A 199 -6.77 -18.33 24.85
CA ARG A 199 -5.79 -18.62 25.90
C ARG A 199 -4.63 -17.63 25.98
N MET A 200 -4.44 -16.80 24.96
CA MET A 200 -3.32 -15.88 24.92
C MET A 200 -3.61 -14.56 25.64
N PRO A 201 -2.69 -14.10 26.52
CA PRO A 201 -2.85 -12.78 27.12
C PRO A 201 -2.74 -11.71 26.03
N PHE A 202 -3.65 -10.80 26.11
CA PHE A 202 -3.75 -9.63 25.22
C PHE A 202 -2.60 -8.63 25.44
N PRO A 203 -1.89 -8.18 24.40
CA PRO A 203 -2.01 -8.26 22.94
C PRO A 203 -1.02 -9.27 22.31
N ALA A 204 -1.08 -10.53 22.66
CA ALA A 204 0.11 -11.37 22.67
C ALA A 204 0.65 -11.81 21.30
N GLN A 205 -0.15 -11.98 20.23
CA GLN A 205 0.41 -12.44 18.96
C GLN A 205 -0.35 -11.88 17.76
N PRO A 206 0.26 -10.92 17.03
CA PRO A 206 -0.33 -10.38 15.79
C PRO A 206 -0.69 -11.47 14.77
N PHE A 207 0.13 -12.51 14.66
CA PHE A 207 -0.12 -13.61 13.75
C PHE A 207 -1.45 -14.34 14.04
N LEU A 208 -1.72 -14.68 15.30
CA LEU A 208 -2.97 -15.35 15.67
C LEU A 208 -4.18 -14.45 15.52
N LEU A 209 -4.05 -13.16 15.84
CA LEU A 209 -5.11 -12.20 15.60
C LEU A 209 -5.45 -12.12 14.11
N HIS A 210 -4.45 -11.95 13.26
CA HIS A 210 -4.66 -11.83 11.82
C HIS A 210 -5.27 -13.10 11.23
N LEU A 211 -4.81 -14.28 11.67
CA LEU A 211 -5.38 -15.57 11.27
C LEU A 211 -6.84 -15.70 11.71
N PHE A 212 -7.15 -15.30 12.94
CA PHE A 212 -8.51 -15.35 13.48
C PHE A 212 -9.44 -14.40 12.70
N LEU A 213 -9.01 -13.17 12.45
CA LEU A 213 -9.76 -12.19 11.66
C LEU A 213 -10.00 -12.65 10.21
N ALA A 214 -8.97 -13.18 9.56
CA ALA A 214 -9.08 -13.72 8.21
C ALA A 214 -10.09 -14.88 8.14
N SER A 215 -10.11 -15.70 9.16
CA SER A 215 -11.02 -16.82 9.25
C SER A 215 -12.47 -16.41 9.48
N LEU A 216 -12.71 -15.43 10.34
CA LEU A 216 -14.04 -14.84 10.54
C LEU A 216 -14.55 -14.17 9.25
N SER A 217 -13.66 -13.50 8.53
CA SER A 217 -13.97 -12.92 7.23
C SER A 217 -14.46 -13.98 6.23
N ARG A 218 -13.77 -15.11 6.18
CA ARG A 218 -14.15 -16.22 5.29
C ARG A 218 -15.51 -16.84 5.62
N GLN A 219 -15.93 -16.79 6.87
CA GLN A 219 -17.27 -17.24 7.28
C GLN A 219 -18.39 -16.30 6.85
N GLN A 220 -18.04 -15.12 6.35
CA GLN A 220 -19.01 -14.10 5.93
C GLN A 220 -20.03 -13.72 7.02
N LEU A 221 -19.60 -13.71 8.29
CA LEU A 221 -20.42 -13.29 9.43
C LEU A 221 -20.32 -11.76 9.56
N PRO A 222 -21.39 -11.01 9.24
CA PRO A 222 -21.37 -9.55 9.30
C PRO A 222 -20.99 -9.03 10.71
N GLY A 223 -20.12 -8.03 10.75
CA GLY A 223 -19.71 -7.37 11.99
C GLY A 223 -18.79 -8.18 12.92
N SER A 224 -18.52 -9.44 12.64
CA SER A 224 -17.70 -10.29 13.52
C SER A 224 -16.26 -9.80 13.65
N VAL A 225 -15.64 -9.36 12.55
CA VAL A 225 -14.28 -8.81 12.54
C VAL A 225 -14.22 -7.49 13.30
N VAL A 226 -15.20 -6.62 13.10
CA VAL A 226 -15.31 -5.34 13.80
C VAL A 226 -15.36 -5.56 15.32
N ARG A 227 -16.23 -6.47 15.78
CA ARG A 227 -16.35 -6.79 17.22
C ARG A 227 -15.05 -7.32 17.81
N VAL A 228 -14.39 -8.24 17.13
CA VAL A 228 -13.10 -8.77 17.59
C VAL A 228 -12.06 -7.65 17.68
N LEU A 229 -12.01 -6.73 16.71
CA LEU A 229 -11.07 -5.61 16.76
C LEU A 229 -11.40 -4.63 17.89
N GLU A 230 -12.67 -4.32 18.13
CA GLU A 230 -13.08 -3.47 19.25
C GLU A 230 -12.73 -4.07 20.61
N ASP A 231 -12.99 -5.35 20.79
CA ASP A 231 -12.66 -6.09 22.00
C ASP A 231 -11.14 -6.24 22.18
N TYR A 232 -10.43 -6.34 21.06
CA TYR A 232 -8.98 -6.55 21.06
C TYR A 232 -8.19 -5.30 21.42
N THR A 233 -8.50 -4.13 20.88
CA THR A 233 -7.69 -2.94 21.06
C THR A 233 -8.43 -1.65 20.75
N GLN A 234 -8.05 -0.58 21.47
CA GLN A 234 -8.42 0.79 21.14
C GLN A 234 -7.25 1.57 20.52
N VAL A 235 -6.14 0.90 20.18
CA VAL A 235 -4.96 1.53 19.60
C VAL A 235 -5.11 1.62 18.08
N PRO A 236 -5.20 2.83 17.49
CA PRO A 236 -5.44 3.03 16.06
C PRO A 236 -4.43 2.29 15.16
N GLU A 237 -3.15 2.30 15.53
CA GLU A 237 -2.06 1.61 14.81
C GLU A 237 -2.33 0.10 14.67
N ARG A 238 -2.79 -0.54 15.73
CA ARG A 238 -3.04 -1.99 15.73
C ARG A 238 -4.26 -2.36 14.90
N ILE A 239 -5.32 -1.56 14.99
CA ILE A 239 -6.53 -1.73 14.17
C ILE A 239 -6.16 -1.56 12.69
N ARG A 240 -5.40 -0.51 12.37
CA ARG A 240 -4.91 -0.25 11.03
C ARG A 240 -4.12 -1.44 10.46
N LEU A 241 -3.15 -1.96 11.20
CA LEU A 241 -2.33 -3.09 10.77
C LEU A 241 -3.17 -4.34 10.52
N ALA A 242 -4.15 -4.63 11.40
CA ALA A 242 -5.05 -5.78 11.22
C ALA A 242 -5.92 -5.65 9.96
N ILE A 243 -6.46 -4.46 9.69
CA ILE A 243 -7.25 -4.20 8.47
C ILE A 243 -6.37 -4.30 7.22
N LEU A 244 -5.13 -3.78 7.25
CA LEU A 244 -4.19 -3.92 6.15
C LEU A 244 -3.83 -5.39 5.87
N GLU A 245 -3.69 -6.23 6.89
CA GLU A 245 -3.47 -7.66 6.66
C GLU A 245 -4.67 -8.32 5.98
N LEU A 246 -5.89 -7.97 6.34
CA LEU A 246 -7.09 -8.44 5.64
C LEU A 246 -7.09 -8.00 4.17
N TYR A 247 -6.67 -6.78 3.89
CA TYR A 247 -6.49 -6.28 2.51
C TYR A 247 -5.47 -7.12 1.73
N TYR A 248 -4.31 -7.39 2.31
CA TYR A 248 -3.27 -8.20 1.65
C TYR A 248 -3.67 -9.67 1.47
N LEU A 249 -4.55 -10.18 2.32
CA LEU A 249 -5.16 -11.51 2.18
C LEU A 249 -6.35 -11.53 1.20
N GLU A 250 -6.61 -10.41 0.54
CA GLU A 250 -7.70 -10.24 -0.44
C GLU A 250 -9.12 -10.48 0.15
N GLN A 251 -9.28 -10.25 1.46
CA GLN A 251 -10.56 -10.29 2.17
C GLN A 251 -11.29 -8.95 2.00
N TRP A 252 -11.63 -8.60 0.76
CA TRP A 252 -12.03 -7.24 0.40
C TRP A 252 -13.33 -6.78 1.04
N ASP A 253 -14.36 -7.61 1.08
CA ASP A 253 -15.64 -7.22 1.69
C ASP A 253 -15.49 -6.93 3.18
N THR A 254 -14.75 -7.75 3.90
CA THR A 254 -14.45 -7.55 5.31
C THR A 254 -13.55 -6.33 5.55
N THR A 255 -12.57 -6.11 4.66
CA THR A 255 -11.72 -4.92 4.71
C THR A 255 -12.55 -3.65 4.53
N ILE A 256 -13.51 -3.65 3.60
CA ILE A 256 -14.45 -2.53 3.39
C ILE A 256 -15.29 -2.30 4.65
N GLU A 257 -15.91 -3.35 5.18
CA GLU A 257 -16.76 -3.25 6.37
C GLU A 257 -16.01 -2.68 7.56
N ALA A 258 -14.86 -3.27 7.90
CA ALA A 258 -14.04 -2.80 9.01
C ALA A 258 -13.47 -1.39 8.77
N GLY A 259 -12.94 -1.14 7.58
CA GLY A 259 -12.39 0.17 7.22
C GLY A 259 -13.42 1.29 7.31
N GLN A 260 -14.62 1.09 6.77
CA GLN A 260 -15.71 2.08 6.85
C GLN A 260 -16.18 2.28 8.28
N TYR A 261 -16.31 1.22 9.08
CA TYR A 261 -16.71 1.33 10.47
C TYR A 261 -15.72 2.20 11.28
N PHE A 262 -14.43 1.88 11.21
CA PHE A 262 -13.41 2.62 11.96
C PHE A 262 -13.14 4.03 11.41
N LEU A 263 -13.34 4.29 10.13
CA LEU A 263 -13.34 5.66 9.60
C LEU A 263 -14.48 6.50 10.17
N LYS A 264 -15.69 5.93 10.30
CA LYS A 264 -16.86 6.61 10.88
C LYS A 264 -16.75 6.80 12.39
N SER A 265 -16.11 5.87 13.09
CA SER A 265 -15.87 5.97 14.55
C SER A 265 -14.94 7.11 14.94
N GLY A 266 -14.17 7.66 13.98
CA GLY A 266 -13.22 8.74 14.23
C GLY A 266 -11.90 8.28 14.86
N ILE A 267 -11.66 6.97 14.99
CA ILE A 267 -10.41 6.44 15.57
C ILE A 267 -9.19 6.73 14.68
N PHE A 268 -9.39 6.85 13.37
CA PHE A 268 -8.34 7.17 12.42
C PHE A 268 -8.33 8.67 12.15
N GLU A 269 -7.18 9.29 12.42
CA GLU A 269 -6.91 10.71 12.16
C GLU A 269 -5.69 10.89 11.25
N GLY A 270 -5.60 12.04 10.61
CA GLY A 270 -4.45 12.44 9.81
C GLY A 270 -4.02 11.38 8.78
N ARG A 271 -2.77 10.93 8.87
CA ARG A 271 -2.18 9.97 7.94
C ARG A 271 -2.88 8.61 7.92
N TYR A 272 -3.32 8.11 9.08
CA TYR A 272 -4.00 6.81 9.16
C TYR A 272 -5.36 6.83 8.48
N ARG A 273 -6.08 7.93 8.64
CA ARG A 273 -7.35 8.15 7.92
C ARG A 273 -7.14 8.13 6.42
N GLN A 274 -6.16 8.91 5.93
CA GLN A 274 -5.87 8.98 4.50
C GLN A 274 -5.46 7.61 3.93
N GLU A 275 -4.59 6.88 4.62
CA GLU A 275 -4.16 5.53 4.21
C GLU A 275 -5.34 4.57 4.12
N MET A 276 -6.24 4.57 5.10
CA MET A 276 -7.42 3.71 5.09
C MET A 276 -8.38 4.05 3.95
N GLU A 277 -8.62 5.34 3.70
CA GLU A 277 -9.41 5.79 2.56
C GLU A 277 -8.78 5.36 1.23
N ASP A 278 -7.46 5.44 1.09
CA ASP A 278 -6.74 5.01 -0.12
C ASP A 278 -6.90 3.50 -0.35
N VAL A 279 -6.77 2.70 0.70
CA VAL A 279 -7.00 1.25 0.63
C VAL A 279 -8.41 0.93 0.16
N LEU A 280 -9.42 1.57 0.73
CA LEU A 280 -10.82 1.36 0.34
C LEU A 280 -11.09 1.81 -1.10
N LEU A 281 -10.47 2.91 -1.55
CA LEU A 281 -10.56 3.35 -2.95
C LEU A 281 -9.96 2.33 -3.92
N ILE A 282 -8.80 1.77 -3.60
CA ILE A 282 -8.14 0.72 -4.39
C ILE A 282 -9.05 -0.52 -4.49
N ILE A 283 -9.64 -0.95 -3.37
CA ILE A 283 -10.56 -2.08 -3.36
C ILE A 283 -11.80 -1.79 -4.20
N ALA A 284 -12.40 -0.61 -4.03
CA ALA A 284 -13.59 -0.21 -4.77
C ALA A 284 -13.35 -0.22 -6.28
N GLU A 285 -12.19 0.25 -6.72
CA GLU A 285 -11.79 0.27 -8.13
C GLU A 285 -11.57 -1.15 -8.66
N LYS A 286 -10.81 -2.00 -7.94
CA LYS A 286 -10.53 -3.38 -8.35
C LYS A 286 -11.77 -4.27 -8.35
N SER A 287 -12.71 -4.05 -7.44
CA SER A 287 -13.93 -4.84 -7.30
C SER A 287 -15.13 -4.28 -8.06
N GLY A 288 -14.97 -3.16 -8.78
CA GLY A 288 -16.04 -2.50 -9.52
C GLY A 288 -17.15 -1.90 -8.63
N LYS A 289 -16.87 -1.64 -7.34
CA LYS A 289 -17.84 -1.04 -6.41
C LYS A 289 -17.87 0.48 -6.56
N ASN A 290 -18.46 0.94 -7.68
CA ASN A 290 -18.41 2.34 -8.06
C ASN A 290 -19.14 3.26 -7.07
N ASP A 291 -20.23 2.81 -6.45
CA ASP A 291 -20.96 3.60 -5.43
C ASP A 291 -20.07 3.90 -4.21
N LEU A 292 -19.30 2.92 -3.75
CA LEU A 292 -18.34 3.11 -2.68
C LEU A 292 -17.23 4.10 -3.09
N ARG A 293 -16.71 3.98 -4.32
CA ARG A 293 -15.71 4.89 -4.87
C ARG A 293 -16.21 6.34 -4.88
N ILE A 294 -17.42 6.55 -5.38
CA ILE A 294 -18.07 7.86 -5.42
C ILE A 294 -18.23 8.44 -4.00
N GLN A 295 -18.74 7.65 -3.06
CA GLN A 295 -18.93 8.10 -1.69
C GLN A 295 -17.61 8.52 -1.03
N LEU A 296 -16.57 7.69 -1.12
CA LEU A 296 -15.25 7.99 -0.56
C LEU A 296 -14.62 9.25 -1.18
N LEU A 297 -14.72 9.42 -2.49
CA LEU A 297 -14.21 10.61 -3.18
C LEU A 297 -15.02 11.86 -2.81
N LYS A 298 -16.34 11.74 -2.67
CA LYS A 298 -17.21 12.83 -2.22
C LYS A 298 -16.83 13.28 -0.82
N ASP A 299 -16.71 12.36 0.13
CA ASP A 299 -16.32 12.65 1.51
C ASP A 299 -14.93 13.32 1.57
N ARG A 300 -13.97 12.80 0.81
CA ARG A 300 -12.63 13.37 0.71
C ARG A 300 -12.62 14.77 0.11
N PHE A 301 -13.40 15.02 -0.93
CA PHE A 301 -13.52 16.35 -1.52
C PHE A 301 -14.14 17.35 -0.52
N LEU A 302 -15.19 16.95 0.16
CA LEU A 302 -15.82 17.78 1.20
C LEU A 302 -14.90 18.11 2.37
N GLN A 303 -13.92 17.27 2.67
CA GLN A 303 -12.94 17.52 3.73
C GLN A 303 -11.75 18.35 3.26
N THR A 304 -11.26 18.13 2.07
CA THR A 304 -9.98 18.67 1.60
C THR A 304 -10.10 19.79 0.59
N GLY A 305 -11.20 19.85 -0.16
CA GLY A 305 -11.40 20.79 -1.28
C GLY A 305 -10.39 20.58 -2.44
N ARG A 306 -9.72 19.43 -2.51
CA ARG A 306 -8.66 19.20 -3.51
C ARG A 306 -9.21 19.04 -4.91
N THR A 307 -8.62 19.79 -5.84
CA THR A 307 -8.98 19.80 -7.25
C THR A 307 -8.85 18.43 -7.93
N ASP A 308 -7.79 17.68 -7.63
CA ASP A 308 -7.57 16.34 -8.21
C ASP A 308 -8.62 15.34 -7.74
N VAL A 309 -9.09 15.45 -6.49
CA VAL A 309 -10.18 14.62 -5.95
C VAL A 309 -11.50 14.95 -6.64
N PHE A 310 -11.77 16.23 -6.88
CA PHE A 310 -12.96 16.67 -7.61
C PHE A 310 -13.07 16.04 -9.01
N TYR A 311 -11.99 16.08 -9.79
CA TYR A 311 -12.01 15.52 -11.15
C TYR A 311 -12.13 13.99 -11.13
N LYS A 312 -11.50 13.30 -10.18
CA LYS A 312 -11.70 11.85 -9.99
C LYS A 312 -13.14 11.50 -9.60
N LEU A 313 -13.76 12.32 -8.76
CA LEU A 313 -15.16 12.15 -8.38
C LEU A 313 -16.08 12.35 -9.58
N LYS A 314 -15.85 13.39 -10.37
CA LYS A 314 -16.63 13.67 -11.60
C LYS A 314 -16.51 12.53 -12.62
N GLU A 315 -15.29 12.01 -12.81
CA GLU A 315 -15.04 10.84 -13.66
C GLU A 315 -15.77 9.59 -13.15
N ALA A 316 -15.69 9.29 -11.85
CA ALA A 316 -16.33 8.14 -11.24
C ALA A 316 -17.88 8.22 -11.32
N ALA A 317 -18.42 9.43 -11.18
CA ALA A 317 -19.86 9.69 -11.25
C ALA A 317 -20.44 9.53 -12.67
N GLY A 318 -19.67 9.84 -13.70
CA GLY A 318 -20.12 9.72 -15.10
C GLY A 318 -21.46 10.42 -15.34
N THR A 319 -22.45 9.67 -15.80
CA THR A 319 -23.79 10.19 -16.08
C THR A 319 -24.57 10.62 -14.84
N GLY A 320 -24.18 10.18 -13.65
CA GLY A 320 -24.77 10.58 -12.36
C GLY A 320 -24.22 11.88 -11.78
N TRP A 321 -23.32 12.55 -12.51
CA TRP A 321 -22.63 13.74 -12.01
C TRP A 321 -23.56 14.87 -11.56
N ASP A 322 -24.63 15.14 -12.31
CA ASP A 322 -25.54 16.23 -11.99
C ASP A 322 -26.17 16.10 -10.60
N THR A 323 -26.58 14.89 -10.23
CA THR A 323 -27.13 14.60 -8.90
C THR A 323 -26.06 14.82 -7.81
N ILE A 324 -24.85 14.34 -8.02
CA ILE A 324 -23.76 14.49 -7.05
C ILE A 324 -23.35 15.97 -6.92
N ARG A 325 -23.32 16.71 -8.02
CA ARG A 325 -23.06 18.15 -8.02
C ARG A 325 -24.09 18.91 -7.18
N GLU A 326 -25.38 18.59 -7.32
CA GLU A 326 -26.44 19.20 -6.53
C GLU A 326 -26.31 18.89 -5.04
N GLU A 327 -26.00 17.63 -4.68
CA GLU A 327 -25.72 17.23 -3.30
C GLU A 327 -24.51 17.98 -2.72
N LEU A 328 -23.42 18.09 -3.48
CA LEU A 328 -22.24 18.84 -3.07
C LEU A 328 -22.54 20.32 -2.85
N THR A 329 -23.29 20.93 -3.77
CA THR A 329 -23.72 22.34 -3.67
C THR A 329 -24.52 22.57 -2.40
N GLN A 330 -25.46 21.70 -2.11
CA GLN A 330 -26.27 21.80 -0.89
C GLN A 330 -25.39 21.67 0.38
N VAL A 331 -24.58 20.63 0.46
CA VAL A 331 -23.73 20.40 1.65
C VAL A 331 -22.73 21.53 1.88
N LEU A 332 -22.10 22.02 0.80
CA LEU A 332 -21.12 23.12 0.87
C LEU A 332 -21.81 24.43 1.26
N SER A 333 -23.03 24.68 0.80
CA SER A 333 -23.83 25.85 1.20
C SER A 333 -24.20 25.79 2.66
N GLU A 334 -24.66 24.64 3.16
CA GLU A 334 -25.02 24.45 4.58
C GLU A 334 -23.81 24.58 5.52
N ARG A 335 -22.62 24.23 5.06
CA ARG A 335 -21.36 24.37 5.83
C ARG A 335 -20.73 25.76 5.72
N GLU A 336 -21.32 26.66 4.95
CA GLU A 336 -20.74 27.97 4.63
C GLU A 336 -19.32 27.86 4.04
N ALA A 337 -19.03 26.79 3.30
CA ALA A 337 -17.73 26.51 2.70
C ALA A 337 -17.53 27.28 1.38
N GLY A 338 -17.52 28.62 1.47
CA GLY A 338 -17.56 29.50 0.32
C GLY A 338 -16.43 29.31 -0.70
N GLN A 339 -15.23 28.91 -0.27
CA GLN A 339 -14.11 28.66 -1.18
C GLN A 339 -14.29 27.39 -2.00
N GLN A 340 -14.75 26.31 -1.39
CA GLN A 340 -15.03 25.04 -2.08
C GLN A 340 -16.24 25.19 -3.00
N LEU A 341 -17.26 25.92 -2.58
CA LEU A 341 -18.44 26.19 -3.37
C LEU A 341 -18.12 27.05 -4.58
N ALA A 342 -17.30 28.10 -4.41
CA ALA A 342 -16.82 28.91 -5.52
C ALA A 342 -16.00 28.11 -6.54
N PHE A 343 -15.13 27.20 -6.06
CA PHE A 343 -14.40 26.30 -6.93
C PHE A 343 -15.36 25.40 -7.74
N LEU A 344 -16.38 24.81 -7.08
CA LEU A 344 -17.39 23.98 -7.73
C LEU A 344 -18.10 24.75 -8.84
N HIS A 345 -18.60 25.94 -8.55
CA HIS A 345 -19.32 26.77 -9.54
C HIS A 345 -18.40 27.20 -10.69
N ALA A 346 -17.15 27.57 -10.41
CA ALA A 346 -16.17 27.90 -11.43
C ALA A 346 -15.85 26.71 -12.35
N ALA A 347 -15.63 25.54 -11.79
CA ALA A 347 -15.32 24.31 -12.53
C ALA A 347 -16.50 23.83 -13.41
N GLU A 348 -17.74 24.14 -13.00
CA GLU A 348 -18.97 23.77 -13.72
C GLU A 348 -19.50 24.90 -14.63
N GLY A 349 -18.81 26.05 -14.70
CA GLY A 349 -19.21 27.18 -15.52
C GLY A 349 -20.50 27.87 -15.06
N GLN A 350 -20.85 27.74 -13.78
CA GLN A 350 -22.01 28.35 -13.14
C GLN A 350 -21.65 29.79 -12.71
N LEU A 351 -21.55 30.69 -13.67
CA LEU A 351 -21.01 32.03 -13.45
C LEU A 351 -21.94 32.93 -12.64
N ASP A 352 -23.24 32.76 -12.71
CA ASP A 352 -24.20 33.56 -11.94
C ASP A 352 -24.09 33.23 -10.44
N GLU A 353 -23.98 31.96 -10.09
CA GLU A 353 -23.77 31.49 -8.72
C GLU A 353 -22.40 31.93 -8.18
N LEU A 354 -21.36 31.86 -9.02
CA LEU A 354 -20.03 32.32 -8.68
C LEU A 354 -20.01 33.84 -8.46
N ALA A 355 -20.69 34.61 -9.30
CA ALA A 355 -20.84 36.05 -9.15
C ALA A 355 -21.50 36.40 -7.83
N HIS A 356 -22.59 35.69 -7.47
CA HIS A 356 -23.28 35.91 -6.19
C HIS A 356 -22.38 35.67 -4.98
N LEU A 357 -21.53 34.64 -5.00
CA LEU A 357 -20.53 34.39 -3.94
C LEU A 357 -19.49 35.51 -3.84
N ILE A 358 -19.03 36.02 -4.98
CA ILE A 358 -18.07 37.15 -5.03
C ILE A 358 -18.70 38.43 -4.50
N GLU A 359 -19.94 38.71 -4.87
CA GLU A 359 -20.69 39.90 -4.41
C GLU A 359 -20.88 39.96 -2.91
N ASN A 360 -21.12 38.78 -2.28
CA ASN A 360 -21.27 38.66 -0.84
C ASN A 360 -19.92 38.56 -0.11
N GLY A 361 -18.82 38.41 -0.81
CA GLY A 361 -17.49 38.35 -0.24
C GLY A 361 -16.87 39.70 0.04
N HIS A 362 -15.93 39.76 0.99
CA HIS A 362 -15.22 40.97 1.39
C HIS A 362 -13.70 40.92 1.13
N SER A 363 -13.26 39.96 0.32
CA SER A 363 -11.84 39.67 0.10
C SER A 363 -11.41 39.89 -1.35
N ILE A 364 -10.44 40.79 -1.54
CA ILE A 364 -9.80 41.00 -2.84
C ILE A 364 -9.08 39.72 -3.31
N PRO A 365 -8.32 38.99 -2.48
CA PRO A 365 -7.73 37.72 -2.90
C PRO A 365 -8.74 36.69 -3.40
N PHE A 366 -9.95 36.69 -2.85
CA PHE A 366 -11.02 35.81 -3.32
C PHE A 366 -11.49 36.20 -4.73
N LEU A 367 -11.72 37.49 -4.96
CA LEU A 367 -12.02 38.02 -6.30
C LEU A 367 -10.93 37.67 -7.30
N GLN A 368 -9.66 37.92 -6.95
CA GLN A 368 -8.49 37.69 -7.83
C GLN A 368 -8.32 36.22 -8.23
N ARG A 369 -8.79 35.28 -7.39
CA ARG A 369 -8.73 33.84 -7.69
C ARG A 369 -9.69 33.44 -8.81
N TYR A 370 -10.85 34.10 -8.91
CA TYR A 370 -11.91 33.74 -9.83
C TYR A 370 -12.21 34.78 -10.91
N GLU A 371 -11.61 35.94 -10.93
CA GLU A 371 -11.88 37.04 -11.88
C GLU A 371 -11.69 36.63 -13.35
N GLN A 372 -10.77 35.69 -13.61
CA GLN A 372 -10.46 35.22 -14.97
C GLN A 372 -11.68 34.62 -15.69
N TYR A 373 -12.63 34.03 -14.95
CA TYR A 373 -13.83 33.47 -15.53
C TYR A 373 -14.81 34.50 -16.07
N PHE A 374 -14.63 35.79 -15.68
CA PHE A 374 -15.51 36.90 -16.08
C PHE A 374 -14.87 37.84 -17.11
N PHE A 375 -13.57 37.73 -17.36
CA PHE A 375 -12.89 38.69 -18.23
C PHE A 375 -13.50 38.79 -19.62
N GLU A 376 -13.96 37.71 -20.20
CA GLU A 376 -14.55 37.71 -21.55
C GLU A 376 -16.08 37.88 -21.53
N GLN A 377 -16.74 37.30 -20.56
CA GLN A 377 -18.20 37.26 -20.52
C GLN A 377 -18.83 38.46 -19.83
N ASN A 378 -18.23 38.94 -18.75
CA ASN A 378 -18.76 40.04 -17.97
C ASN A 378 -17.64 40.88 -17.32
N PRO A 379 -16.80 41.56 -18.12
CA PRO A 379 -15.72 42.39 -17.58
C PRO A 379 -16.20 43.56 -16.71
N GLY A 380 -17.42 44.05 -16.96
CA GLY A 380 -18.06 45.08 -16.13
C GLY A 380 -18.29 44.66 -14.68
N PHE A 381 -18.59 43.39 -14.46
CA PHE A 381 -18.73 42.83 -13.13
C PHE A 381 -17.43 42.94 -12.33
N ILE A 382 -16.30 42.63 -12.95
CA ILE A 382 -14.98 42.69 -12.31
C ILE A 382 -14.66 44.16 -11.92
N VAL A 383 -14.92 45.11 -12.78
CA VAL A 383 -14.75 46.53 -12.47
C VAL A 383 -15.58 46.94 -11.23
N GLN A 384 -16.84 46.54 -11.19
CA GLN A 384 -17.73 46.83 -10.05
C GLN A 384 -17.23 46.20 -8.75
N GLN A 385 -16.74 44.98 -8.79
CA GLN A 385 -16.26 44.32 -7.58
C GLN A 385 -14.96 44.90 -7.06
N TYR A 386 -14.02 45.28 -7.93
CA TYR A 386 -12.84 45.99 -7.50
C TYR A 386 -13.17 47.36 -6.90
N ILE A 387 -14.09 48.10 -7.49
CA ILE A 387 -14.52 49.39 -6.95
C ILE A 387 -15.15 49.20 -5.57
N ARG A 388 -16.05 48.24 -5.44
CA ARG A 388 -16.71 47.94 -4.15
C ARG A 388 -15.69 47.57 -3.04
N LEU A 389 -14.81 46.62 -3.34
CA LEU A 389 -13.84 46.11 -2.37
C LEU A 389 -12.76 47.13 -2.01
N LEU A 390 -12.24 47.84 -3.01
CA LEU A 390 -11.24 48.89 -2.76
C LEU A 390 -11.84 50.09 -2.09
N SER A 391 -13.08 50.48 -2.41
CA SER A 391 -13.78 51.56 -1.69
C SER A 391 -13.98 51.22 -0.21
N ASN A 392 -14.45 50.01 0.07
CA ASN A 392 -14.57 49.54 1.46
C ASN A 392 -13.23 49.55 2.21
N TYR A 393 -12.16 49.13 1.55
CA TYR A 393 -10.82 49.20 2.13
C TYR A 393 -10.37 50.64 2.40
N LEU A 394 -10.61 51.55 1.45
CA LEU A 394 -10.23 52.93 1.57
C LEU A 394 -11.07 53.72 2.58
N ASP A 395 -12.30 53.30 2.86
CA ASP A 395 -13.11 53.86 3.93
C ASP A 395 -12.50 53.68 5.32
N ASP A 396 -11.85 52.53 5.53
CA ASP A 396 -11.24 52.15 6.81
C ASP A 396 -9.74 52.48 6.90
N HIS A 397 -9.06 52.76 5.75
CA HIS A 397 -7.64 52.97 5.70
C HIS A 397 -7.30 54.28 4.99
N PHE A 398 -6.31 55.01 5.52
CA PHE A 398 -5.99 56.37 5.10
C PHE A 398 -4.52 56.56 4.72
N GLY A 399 -4.26 57.67 4.02
CA GLY A 399 -2.92 58.12 3.68
C GLY A 399 -2.24 57.32 2.57
N THR A 400 -0.94 57.54 2.42
CA THR A 400 -0.12 56.94 1.36
C THR A 400 -0.12 55.42 1.36
N PRO A 401 -0.06 54.73 2.51
CA PRO A 401 -0.08 53.24 2.52
C PRO A 401 -1.35 52.64 1.90
N ALA A 402 -2.51 53.25 2.16
CA ALA A 402 -3.76 52.84 1.57
C ALA A 402 -3.83 53.05 0.07
N ALA A 403 -3.28 54.18 -0.42
CA ALA A 403 -3.16 54.46 -1.85
C ALA A 403 -2.21 53.49 -2.57
N ILE A 404 -1.06 53.17 -1.95
CA ILE A 404 -0.11 52.16 -2.47
C ILE A 404 -0.77 50.79 -2.56
N TYR A 405 -1.52 50.35 -1.55
CA TYR A 405 -2.23 49.10 -1.61
C TYR A 405 -3.22 49.05 -2.78
N ALA A 406 -4.05 50.05 -2.95
CA ALA A 406 -4.96 50.14 -4.11
C ALA A 406 -4.22 50.06 -5.44
N ARG A 407 -3.09 50.79 -5.59
CA ARG A 407 -2.26 50.70 -6.76
C ARG A 407 -1.73 49.29 -7.01
N GLN A 408 -1.25 48.62 -5.98
CA GLN A 408 -0.74 47.23 -6.10
C GLN A 408 -1.79 46.29 -6.65
N GLN A 409 -3.01 46.34 -6.10
CA GLN A 409 -4.12 45.46 -6.56
C GLN A 409 -4.46 45.72 -8.03
N LEU A 410 -4.50 46.98 -8.46
CA LEU A 410 -4.77 47.33 -9.85
C LEU A 410 -3.57 47.02 -10.80
N THR A 411 -2.35 47.08 -10.28
CA THR A 411 -1.15 46.65 -11.03
C THR A 411 -1.18 45.16 -11.33
N GLU A 412 -1.63 44.34 -10.42
CA GLU A 412 -1.82 42.89 -10.65
C GLU A 412 -2.85 42.62 -11.77
N LEU A 413 -3.97 43.35 -11.76
CA LEU A 413 -4.97 43.25 -12.83
C LEU A 413 -4.38 43.70 -14.19
N TRP A 414 -3.56 44.75 -14.17
CA TRP A 414 -2.84 45.22 -15.35
C TRP A 414 -1.87 44.19 -15.90
N GLN A 415 -1.08 43.55 -15.03
CA GLN A 415 -0.11 42.50 -15.40
C GLN A 415 -0.79 41.26 -16.03
N LYS A 416 -2.04 41.00 -15.70
CA LYS A 416 -2.88 39.97 -16.34
C LYS A 416 -3.37 40.40 -17.76
N GLY A 417 -2.89 41.51 -18.29
CA GLY A 417 -3.28 42.00 -19.61
C GLY A 417 -4.63 42.73 -19.64
N LYS A 418 -5.21 43.04 -18.47
CA LYS A 418 -6.50 43.72 -18.35
C LYS A 418 -6.35 45.21 -17.99
N SER A 419 -5.48 45.89 -18.71
CA SER A 419 -5.13 47.31 -18.48
C SER A 419 -6.36 48.22 -18.56
N GLU A 420 -7.28 47.99 -19.49
CA GLU A 420 -8.50 48.79 -19.61
C GLU A 420 -9.39 48.71 -18.36
N LEU A 421 -9.52 47.50 -17.79
CA LEU A 421 -10.30 47.30 -16.57
C LEU A 421 -9.63 48.00 -15.39
N ALA A 422 -8.30 47.87 -15.24
CA ALA A 422 -7.55 48.57 -14.21
C ALA A 422 -7.68 50.11 -14.33
N MET A 423 -7.61 50.68 -15.54
CA MET A 423 -7.80 52.10 -15.78
C MET A 423 -9.21 52.57 -15.42
N ARG A 424 -10.23 51.77 -15.74
CA ARG A 424 -11.62 52.11 -15.40
C ARG A 424 -11.83 52.11 -13.88
N VAL A 425 -11.28 51.13 -13.15
CA VAL A 425 -11.36 51.11 -11.69
C VAL A 425 -10.61 52.29 -11.08
N ALA A 426 -9.38 52.59 -11.55
CA ALA A 426 -8.58 53.70 -11.06
C ALA A 426 -9.31 55.03 -11.22
N ALA A 427 -9.89 55.29 -12.39
CA ALA A 427 -10.64 56.53 -12.67
C ALA A 427 -11.86 56.70 -11.73
N GLN A 428 -12.61 55.61 -11.49
CA GLN A 428 -13.78 55.64 -10.61
C GLN A 428 -13.41 55.76 -9.14
N LEU A 429 -12.32 55.16 -8.68
CA LEU A 429 -11.82 55.34 -7.32
C LEU A 429 -11.39 56.79 -7.05
N VAL A 430 -10.65 57.40 -7.98
CA VAL A 430 -10.23 58.78 -7.86
C VAL A 430 -11.45 59.72 -7.83
N ALA A 431 -12.45 59.46 -8.65
CA ALA A 431 -13.69 60.24 -8.67
C ALA A 431 -14.53 60.06 -7.38
N ALA A 432 -14.52 58.89 -6.79
CA ALA A 432 -15.25 58.59 -5.55
C ALA A 432 -14.60 59.19 -4.29
N PHE A 433 -13.27 59.42 -4.35
CA PHE A 433 -12.50 59.98 -3.24
C PHE A 433 -11.73 61.27 -3.66
N PRO A 434 -12.44 62.35 -4.03
CA PRO A 434 -11.80 63.55 -4.61
C PRO A 434 -10.87 64.26 -3.64
N ASP A 435 -11.09 64.12 -2.34
CA ASP A 435 -10.28 64.75 -1.30
C ASP A 435 -9.00 64.02 -0.95
N ARG A 436 -8.82 62.83 -1.50
CA ARG A 436 -7.63 61.98 -1.26
C ARG A 436 -6.54 62.21 -2.33
N LEU A 437 -5.77 63.28 -2.16
CA LEU A 437 -4.72 63.68 -3.11
C LEU A 437 -3.66 62.55 -3.31
N TYR A 438 -3.31 61.81 -2.25
CA TYR A 438 -2.38 60.69 -2.35
C TYR A 438 -2.89 59.54 -3.22
N LEU A 439 -4.22 59.30 -3.20
CA LEU A 439 -4.82 58.28 -4.05
C LEU A 439 -4.73 58.68 -5.53
N ALA A 440 -5.06 59.96 -5.85
CA ALA A 440 -4.95 60.45 -7.19
C ALA A 440 -3.53 60.43 -7.73
N GLU A 441 -2.53 60.74 -6.90
CA GLU A 441 -1.11 60.68 -7.28
C GLU A 441 -0.62 59.24 -7.52
N GLU A 442 -0.92 58.30 -6.62
CA GLU A 442 -0.54 56.90 -6.76
C GLU A 442 -1.20 56.20 -7.95
N LEU A 443 -2.45 56.54 -8.27
CA LEU A 443 -3.16 55.95 -9.42
C LEU A 443 -2.98 56.70 -10.73
N LYS A 444 -2.19 57.77 -10.76
CA LYS A 444 -1.96 58.65 -11.90
C LYS A 444 -1.51 57.93 -13.17
N GLU A 445 -0.62 56.98 -13.04
CA GLU A 445 -0.09 56.18 -14.15
C GLU A 445 -1.10 55.21 -14.74
N LEU A 446 -2.11 54.83 -13.96
CA LEU A 446 -3.19 53.94 -14.36
C LEU A 446 -4.39 54.67 -14.98
N GLN A 447 -4.34 55.99 -15.13
CA GLN A 447 -5.44 56.77 -15.73
C GLN A 447 -5.29 56.93 -17.27
N PRO A 448 -6.40 57.00 -18.02
CA PRO A 448 -6.36 57.15 -19.47
C PRO A 448 -5.80 58.52 -19.87
N GLY A 449 -4.81 58.56 -20.78
CA GLY A 449 -4.30 59.77 -21.40
C GLY A 449 -2.82 60.10 -21.18
N ARG A 450 -2.04 59.31 -20.44
CA ARG A 450 -0.58 59.54 -20.30
C ARG A 450 0.25 58.47 -21.01
N LYS A 451 1.22 58.92 -21.82
CA LYS A 451 2.22 58.08 -22.48
C LYS A 451 3.10 57.36 -21.42
N ARG A 452 3.17 56.05 -21.53
CA ARG A 452 3.89 55.14 -20.65
C ARG A 452 5.40 55.42 -20.58
N LYS A 453 5.92 55.56 -19.37
CA LYS A 453 7.28 55.16 -19.02
C LYS A 453 7.19 54.12 -17.90
N PHE A 454 7.03 52.85 -18.26
CA PHE A 454 7.28 51.75 -17.33
C PHE A 454 8.78 51.45 -17.36
N THR A 455 9.49 51.85 -16.33
CA THR A 455 10.74 51.22 -15.93
C THR A 455 10.39 50.17 -14.89
N LEU A 456 10.52 48.89 -15.28
CA LEU A 456 10.52 47.78 -14.34
C LEU A 456 11.71 47.92 -13.39
N PRO A 457 11.54 47.65 -12.06
CA PRO A 457 12.68 47.53 -11.17
C PRO A 457 13.45 46.25 -11.46
#